data_4a513c4a045f2ff214ad1b5a04dc026b
#
_entry.id   4a513c4a045f2ff214ad1b5a04dc026b
#
_cell.length_a   1.000
_cell.length_b   1.000
_cell.length_c   1.000
_cell.angle_alpha   90.00
_cell.angle_beta   90.00
_cell.angle_gamma   90.00
#
_symmetry.space_group_name_H-M   'P 1'
#
loop_
_entity.id
_entity.type
_entity.pdbx_description
1 polymer ?
#
loop_
_entity_poly.entity_id
_entity_poly.type
_entity_poly.pdbx_seq_one_letter_code
_entity_poly.pdbx_strand_id
1 'polypeptide(L)'
;DAAMVVEAMGEYTYPDKGNMTKAEIDLTMKIFTEAKKAGQFRAFWSDFNESVNLMASGEVVIQSMWSPAITAVRSQGIPCIYQPLKEGYRAWAAGFALPSTAKGRQADICYEYINWFLSGWMGAYLNRQGYYSAVLSTAEKNMKAYEWDYWMNDKPAAQDILSPTGKKLASKGEIRDGGSYNDRMGAVACWNATMDENKYMVRKWNEMIAS
;
A
#
# COMPACT_ATOMS: atom_id res chain seq x y z
N ASP A 1 9.86 -4.92 0.22
CA ASP A 1 9.68 -5.46 -1.15
C ASP A 1 10.91 -6.24 -1.59
N ALA A 2 12.15 -5.68 -1.49
CA ALA A 2 13.37 -6.33 -1.97
C ALA A 2 13.58 -7.75 -1.40
N ALA A 3 13.48 -7.92 -0.08
CA ALA A 3 13.61 -9.23 0.57
C ALA A 3 12.56 -10.24 0.06
N MET A 4 11.35 -9.80 -0.21
CA MET A 4 10.28 -10.65 -0.75
C MET A 4 10.64 -11.18 -2.14
N VAL A 5 11.20 -10.33 -3.00
CA VAL A 5 11.64 -10.73 -4.35
C VAL A 5 12.84 -11.69 -4.27
N VAL A 6 13.84 -11.39 -3.45
CA VAL A 6 15.01 -12.26 -3.25
C VAL A 6 14.61 -13.64 -2.76
N GLU A 7 13.65 -13.73 -1.82
CA GLU A 7 13.13 -15.00 -1.34
C GLU A 7 12.34 -15.75 -2.44
N ALA A 8 11.51 -15.04 -3.21
CA ALA A 8 10.75 -15.65 -4.31
C ALA A 8 11.65 -16.14 -5.46
N MET A 9 12.83 -15.56 -5.62
CA MET A 9 13.88 -16.02 -6.54
C MET A 9 14.60 -17.28 -6.01
N GLY A 10 14.39 -17.65 -4.75
CA GLY A 10 15.07 -18.78 -4.10
C GLY A 10 16.51 -18.50 -3.66
N GLU A 11 16.93 -17.24 -3.66
CA GLU A 11 18.30 -16.85 -3.34
C GLU A 11 18.57 -16.86 -1.82
N TYR A 12 17.55 -16.54 -1.02
CA TYR A 12 17.66 -16.54 0.44
C TYR A 12 16.28 -16.61 1.11
N THR A 13 16.19 -17.25 2.26
CA THR A 13 14.98 -17.27 3.11
C THR A 13 15.19 -16.39 4.31
N TYR A 14 14.38 -15.33 4.46
CA TYR A 14 14.46 -14.39 5.56
C TYR A 14 13.64 -14.86 6.75
N PRO A 15 14.24 -14.99 7.96
CA PRO A 15 13.48 -15.24 9.18
C PRO A 15 12.42 -14.16 9.45
N ASP A 16 12.79 -12.89 9.25
CA ASP A 16 11.88 -11.75 9.31
C ASP A 16 12.23 -10.71 8.25
N LYS A 17 11.42 -10.65 7.20
CA LYS A 17 11.59 -9.65 6.11
C LYS A 17 11.40 -8.20 6.57
N GLY A 18 10.69 -8.00 7.68
CA GLY A 18 10.44 -6.68 8.27
C GLY A 18 11.57 -6.20 9.18
N ASN A 19 12.43 -7.12 9.68
CA ASN A 19 13.52 -6.81 10.60
C ASN A 19 14.82 -7.56 10.24
N MET A 20 15.38 -7.21 9.09
CA MET A 20 16.59 -7.83 8.55
C MET A 20 17.84 -7.47 9.36
N THR A 21 18.73 -8.46 9.54
CA THR A 21 20.09 -8.27 10.05
C THR A 21 20.97 -7.52 9.03
N LYS A 22 22.12 -7.00 9.47
CA LYS A 22 23.10 -6.35 8.57
C LYS A 22 23.55 -7.26 7.43
N ALA A 23 23.77 -8.55 7.71
CA ALA A 23 24.18 -9.51 6.69
C ALA A 23 23.08 -9.72 5.64
N GLU A 24 21.83 -9.80 6.05
CA GLU A 24 20.68 -9.91 5.15
C GLU A 24 20.47 -8.63 4.31
N ILE A 25 20.68 -7.47 4.94
CA ILE A 25 20.66 -6.18 4.22
C ILE A 25 21.76 -6.14 3.17
N ASP A 26 23.00 -6.52 3.51
CA ASP A 26 24.12 -6.54 2.56
C ASP A 26 23.88 -7.49 1.38
N LEU A 27 23.36 -8.69 1.64
CA LEU A 27 22.98 -9.65 0.61
C LEU A 27 21.90 -9.06 -0.32
N THR A 28 20.84 -8.53 0.24
CA THR A 28 19.74 -7.93 -0.52
C THR A 28 20.22 -6.77 -1.38
N MET A 29 21.01 -5.86 -0.81
CA MET A 29 21.53 -4.70 -1.55
C MET A 29 22.54 -5.08 -2.61
N LYS A 30 23.32 -6.13 -2.42
CA LYS A 30 24.22 -6.66 -3.46
C LYS A 30 23.41 -7.10 -4.68
N ILE A 31 22.40 -7.91 -4.51
CA ILE A 31 21.52 -8.41 -5.59
C ILE A 31 20.87 -7.22 -6.34
N PHE A 32 20.34 -6.25 -5.59
CA PHE A 32 19.72 -5.06 -6.19
C PHE A 32 20.71 -4.16 -6.92
N THR A 33 21.92 -4.02 -6.40
CA THR A 33 22.99 -3.26 -7.09
C THR A 33 23.38 -3.93 -8.41
N GLU A 34 23.48 -5.24 -8.44
CA GLU A 34 23.75 -6.01 -9.67
C GLU A 34 22.61 -5.86 -10.68
N ALA A 35 21.37 -5.96 -10.25
CA ALA A 35 20.18 -5.74 -11.08
C ALA A 35 20.13 -4.29 -11.64
N LYS A 36 20.47 -3.28 -10.83
CA LYS A 36 20.56 -1.89 -11.27
C LYS A 36 21.61 -1.71 -12.35
N LYS A 37 22.82 -2.25 -12.14
CA LYS A 37 23.90 -2.19 -13.13
C LYS A 37 23.56 -2.91 -14.43
N ALA A 38 22.72 -3.93 -14.37
CA ALA A 38 22.18 -4.62 -15.53
C ALA A 38 21.03 -3.85 -16.23
N GLY A 39 20.65 -2.66 -15.74
CA GLY A 39 19.61 -1.84 -16.34
C GLY A 39 18.18 -2.29 -16.01
N GLN A 40 18.00 -3.09 -14.96
CA GLN A 40 16.68 -3.61 -14.57
C GLN A 40 15.72 -2.53 -14.08
N PHE A 41 16.22 -1.43 -13.52
CA PHE A 41 15.39 -0.37 -12.97
C PHE A 41 15.43 0.89 -13.82
N ARG A 42 14.25 1.37 -14.21
CA ARG A 42 14.11 2.64 -14.93
C ARG A 42 14.20 3.84 -14.00
N ALA A 43 13.57 3.75 -12.83
CA ALA A 43 13.54 4.82 -11.84
C ALA A 43 13.34 4.26 -10.43
N PHE A 44 13.69 5.07 -9.43
CA PHE A 44 13.35 4.87 -8.03
C PHE A 44 12.52 6.06 -7.59
N TRP A 45 11.46 5.82 -6.81
CA TRP A 45 10.59 6.86 -6.30
C TRP A 45 10.61 6.87 -4.76
N SER A 46 10.34 8.03 -4.18
CA SER A 46 10.40 8.25 -2.73
C SER A 46 9.09 8.75 -2.12
N ASP A 47 8.18 9.26 -2.94
CA ASP A 47 6.88 9.75 -2.47
C ASP A 47 5.71 9.27 -3.34
N PHE A 48 4.49 9.47 -2.79
CA PHE A 48 3.25 9.03 -3.41
C PHE A 48 3.02 9.66 -4.81
N ASN A 49 3.21 10.97 -4.93
CA ASN A 49 2.92 11.69 -6.18
C ASN A 49 3.93 11.33 -7.26
N GLU A 50 5.19 11.16 -6.90
CA GLU A 50 6.23 10.68 -7.82
C GLU A 50 5.85 9.32 -8.40
N SER A 51 5.41 8.36 -7.56
CA SER A 51 4.97 7.04 -8.02
C SER A 51 3.77 7.11 -8.97
N VAL A 52 2.80 7.99 -8.68
CA VAL A 52 1.64 8.23 -9.55
C VAL A 52 2.06 8.84 -10.88
N ASN A 53 2.93 9.85 -10.86
CA ASN A 53 3.38 10.55 -12.06
C ASN A 53 4.20 9.66 -13.00
N LEU A 54 5.08 8.82 -12.48
CA LEU A 54 5.85 7.86 -13.28
C LEU A 54 4.95 6.91 -14.08
N MET A 55 3.90 6.41 -13.45
CA MET A 55 2.93 5.55 -14.12
C MET A 55 2.02 6.35 -15.07
N ALA A 56 1.54 7.49 -14.63
CA ALA A 56 0.59 8.30 -15.39
C ALA A 56 1.21 8.90 -16.66
N SER A 57 2.49 9.25 -16.64
CA SER A 57 3.23 9.76 -17.82
C SER A 57 3.64 8.66 -18.80
N GLY A 58 3.53 7.39 -18.44
CA GLY A 58 4.05 6.27 -19.23
C GLY A 58 5.57 6.10 -19.17
N GLU A 59 6.26 6.82 -18.27
CA GLU A 59 7.71 6.69 -18.06
C GLU A 59 8.07 5.28 -17.59
N VAL A 60 7.17 4.66 -16.80
CA VAL A 60 7.22 3.26 -16.44
C VAL A 60 5.91 2.56 -16.76
N VAL A 61 5.98 1.29 -17.14
CA VAL A 61 4.82 0.45 -17.45
C VAL A 61 4.57 -0.63 -16.39
N ILE A 62 5.56 -0.90 -15.54
CA ILE A 62 5.49 -1.79 -14.38
C ILE A 62 6.25 -1.12 -13.25
N GLN A 63 5.63 -1.04 -12.07
CA GLN A 63 6.32 -0.54 -10.87
C GLN A 63 5.69 -1.08 -9.59
N SER A 64 6.47 -1.11 -8.51
CA SER A 64 5.96 -1.25 -7.15
C SER A 64 5.32 0.08 -6.72
N MET A 65 4.08 0.05 -6.25
CA MET A 65 3.38 1.23 -5.74
C MET A 65 2.29 0.83 -4.75
N TRP A 66 1.83 1.80 -3.96
CA TRP A 66 0.73 1.56 -3.02
C TRP A 66 -0.62 1.40 -3.75
N SER A 67 -1.49 0.54 -3.24
CA SER A 67 -2.80 0.33 -3.88
C SER A 67 -3.64 1.60 -4.06
N PRO A 68 -3.62 2.60 -3.17
CA PRO A 68 -4.29 3.87 -3.42
C PRO A 68 -3.72 4.68 -4.60
N ALA A 69 -2.46 4.48 -4.94
CA ALA A 69 -1.86 5.14 -6.10
C ALA A 69 -2.48 4.66 -7.41
N ILE A 70 -2.87 3.38 -7.51
CA ILE A 70 -3.64 2.87 -8.66
C ILE A 70 -4.97 3.62 -8.82
N THR A 71 -5.67 3.84 -7.70
CA THR A 71 -6.91 4.64 -7.71
C THR A 71 -6.65 6.06 -8.22
N ALA A 72 -5.54 6.68 -7.81
CA ALA A 72 -5.15 8.02 -8.28
C ALA A 72 -4.81 8.04 -9.78
N VAL A 73 -4.11 7.04 -10.31
CA VAL A 73 -3.82 6.91 -11.75
C VAL A 73 -5.12 6.71 -12.55
N ARG A 74 -5.98 5.80 -12.12
CA ARG A 74 -7.29 5.54 -12.76
C ARG A 74 -8.20 6.77 -12.75
N SER A 75 -8.17 7.59 -11.71
CA SER A 75 -8.95 8.83 -11.63
C SER A 75 -8.53 9.88 -12.67
N GLN A 76 -7.39 9.70 -13.33
CA GLN A 76 -6.90 10.50 -14.45
C GLN A 76 -7.33 9.92 -15.82
N GLY A 77 -8.11 8.82 -15.83
CA GLY A 77 -8.54 8.13 -17.04
C GLY A 77 -7.46 7.20 -17.63
N ILE A 78 -6.39 6.91 -16.89
CA ILE A 78 -5.29 6.07 -17.35
C ILE A 78 -5.54 4.63 -16.92
N PRO A 79 -5.64 3.66 -17.85
CA PRO A 79 -5.84 2.26 -17.51
C PRO A 79 -4.58 1.68 -16.88
N CYS A 80 -4.74 1.02 -15.75
CA CYS A 80 -3.69 0.26 -15.09
C CYS A 80 -4.28 -0.89 -14.29
N ILE A 81 -3.48 -1.94 -14.05
CA ILE A 81 -3.88 -3.15 -13.35
C ILE A 81 -3.06 -3.28 -12.07
N TYR A 82 -3.71 -3.62 -10.97
CA TYR A 82 -3.06 -4.00 -9.72
C TYR A 82 -2.85 -5.51 -9.71
N GLN A 83 -1.63 -5.92 -10.05
CA GLN A 83 -1.31 -7.32 -10.24
C GLN A 83 -1.19 -8.06 -8.88
N PRO A 84 -1.90 -9.19 -8.69
CA PRO A 84 -1.60 -10.11 -7.59
C PRO A 84 -0.17 -10.64 -7.73
N LEU A 85 0.62 -10.55 -6.67
CA LEU A 85 2.03 -10.91 -6.68
C LEU A 85 2.24 -12.30 -6.07
N LYS A 86 3.07 -13.12 -6.69
CA LYS A 86 3.50 -14.42 -6.13
C LYS A 86 4.28 -14.24 -4.83
N GLU A 87 5.03 -13.15 -4.75
CA GLU A 87 5.82 -12.72 -3.60
C GLU A 87 4.96 -12.27 -2.41
N GLY A 88 3.67 -12.07 -2.64
CA GLY A 88 2.75 -11.46 -1.69
C GLY A 88 2.85 -9.95 -1.65
N TYR A 89 2.16 -9.34 -0.69
CA TYR A 89 2.14 -7.89 -0.51
C TYR A 89 2.94 -7.45 0.72
N ARG A 90 3.54 -6.25 0.61
CA ARG A 90 3.96 -5.51 1.78
C ARG A 90 2.78 -4.66 2.25
N ALA A 91 2.34 -4.89 3.47
CA ALA A 91 1.29 -4.08 4.10
C ALA A 91 1.88 -3.01 5.01
N TRP A 92 1.11 -1.95 5.22
CA TRP A 92 1.39 -0.89 6.17
C TRP A 92 0.11 -0.42 6.84
N ALA A 93 0.23 0.14 8.01
CA ALA A 93 -0.87 0.73 8.73
C ALA A 93 -0.50 2.13 9.23
N ALA A 94 -1.45 3.04 9.20
CA ALA A 94 -1.36 4.33 9.86
C ALA A 94 -2.29 4.34 11.07
N GLY A 95 -1.87 5.01 12.13
CA GLY A 95 -2.64 5.10 13.37
C GLY A 95 -2.51 6.48 14.00
N PHE A 96 -3.40 6.73 14.97
CA PHE A 96 -3.31 7.89 15.84
C PHE A 96 -2.51 7.53 17.09
N ALA A 97 -1.55 8.36 17.44
CA ALA A 97 -0.84 8.27 18.71
C ALA A 97 -1.28 9.41 19.62
N LEU A 98 -1.69 9.09 20.83
CA LEU A 98 -1.96 10.09 21.86
C LEU A 98 -0.62 10.43 22.55
N PRO A 99 -0.18 11.71 22.54
CA PRO A 99 1.04 12.12 23.27
C PRO A 99 0.89 11.85 24.78
N SER A 100 1.91 11.37 25.43
CA SER A 100 1.92 11.10 26.89
C SER A 100 1.69 12.38 27.74
N THR A 101 1.89 13.55 27.14
CA THR A 101 1.64 14.86 27.74
C THR A 101 0.16 15.29 27.67
N ALA A 102 -0.65 14.67 26.81
CA ALA A 102 -2.07 15.00 26.71
C ALA A 102 -2.82 14.49 27.96
N LYS A 103 -3.44 15.40 28.69
CA LYS A 103 -4.19 15.10 29.94
C LYS A 103 -5.47 15.90 30.02
N GLY A 104 -6.42 15.42 30.84
CA GLY A 104 -7.71 16.06 31.05
C GLY A 104 -8.41 16.37 29.74
N ARG A 105 -8.94 17.57 29.58
CA ARG A 105 -9.71 17.98 28.39
C ARG A 105 -8.97 17.76 27.06
N GLN A 106 -7.66 17.87 27.03
CA GLN A 106 -6.91 17.61 25.79
C GLN A 106 -6.99 16.13 25.41
N ALA A 107 -6.83 15.24 26.37
CA ALA A 107 -6.97 13.79 26.12
C ALA A 107 -8.40 13.45 25.67
N ASP A 108 -9.41 14.03 26.34
CA ASP A 108 -10.82 13.81 25.98
C ASP A 108 -11.11 14.23 24.53
N ILE A 109 -10.66 15.41 24.11
CA ILE A 109 -10.82 15.87 22.72
C ILE A 109 -10.12 14.93 21.73
N CYS A 110 -8.92 14.43 22.05
CA CYS A 110 -8.23 13.48 21.21
C CYS A 110 -9.01 12.17 21.06
N TYR A 111 -9.57 11.65 22.15
CA TYR A 111 -10.42 10.45 22.10
C TYR A 111 -11.72 10.68 21.34
N GLU A 112 -12.37 11.82 21.49
CA GLU A 112 -13.55 12.16 20.70
C GLU A 112 -13.23 12.20 19.20
N TYR A 113 -12.10 12.78 18.80
CA TYR A 113 -11.66 12.81 17.41
C TYR A 113 -11.36 11.40 16.87
N ILE A 114 -10.64 10.57 17.64
CA ILE A 114 -10.33 9.20 17.26
C ILE A 114 -11.64 8.38 17.12
N ASN A 115 -12.55 8.51 18.07
CA ASN A 115 -13.84 7.82 18.02
C ASN A 115 -14.67 8.27 16.81
N TRP A 116 -14.72 9.56 16.51
CA TRP A 116 -15.35 10.07 15.31
C TRP A 116 -14.71 9.47 14.05
N PHE A 117 -13.39 9.46 13.97
CA PHE A 117 -12.67 8.88 12.82
C PHE A 117 -13.02 7.40 12.62
N LEU A 118 -13.14 6.63 13.70
CA LEU A 118 -13.45 5.20 13.67
C LEU A 118 -14.97 4.91 13.59
N SER A 119 -15.81 5.91 13.64
CA SER A 119 -17.28 5.75 13.59
C SER A 119 -17.82 5.28 12.23
N GLY A 120 -16.98 5.31 11.20
CA GLY A 120 -17.22 4.66 9.91
C GLY A 120 -17.33 5.60 8.72
N TRP A 121 -17.76 6.85 8.88
CA TRP A 121 -17.82 7.79 7.75
C TRP A 121 -16.46 7.98 7.10
N MET A 122 -15.45 8.26 7.92
CA MET A 122 -14.07 8.43 7.42
C MET A 122 -13.51 7.12 6.87
N GLY A 123 -13.82 5.99 7.49
CA GLY A 123 -13.46 4.67 6.97
C GLY A 123 -14.03 4.41 5.58
N ALA A 124 -15.30 4.72 5.34
CA ALA A 124 -15.94 4.63 4.03
C ALA A 124 -15.31 5.59 3.00
N TYR A 125 -14.96 6.80 3.43
CA TYR A 125 -14.25 7.77 2.59
C TYR A 125 -12.90 7.25 2.13
N LEU A 126 -12.11 6.67 3.05
CA LEU A 126 -10.82 6.07 2.75
C LEU A 126 -10.94 4.83 1.86
N ASN A 127 -11.94 3.97 2.10
CA ASN A 127 -12.18 2.80 1.26
C ASN A 127 -12.43 3.18 -0.20
N ARG A 128 -13.15 4.27 -0.46
CA ARG A 128 -13.38 4.80 -1.83
C ARG A 128 -12.13 5.36 -2.49
N GLN A 129 -11.03 5.49 -1.76
CA GLN A 129 -9.71 5.85 -2.28
C GLN A 129 -8.78 4.64 -2.43
N GLY A 130 -9.25 3.44 -2.12
CA GLY A 130 -8.46 2.21 -2.19
C GLY A 130 -7.70 1.85 -0.92
N TYR A 131 -7.88 2.60 0.18
CA TYR A 131 -7.40 2.22 1.51
C TYR A 131 -8.36 1.26 2.21
N TYR A 132 -7.97 0.76 3.36
CA TYR A 132 -8.83 -0.01 4.26
C TYR A 132 -8.97 0.70 5.60
N SER A 133 -10.18 0.63 6.17
CA SER A 133 -10.42 1.10 7.53
C SER A 133 -9.99 0.05 8.55
N ALA A 134 -9.47 0.50 9.70
CA ALA A 134 -9.19 -0.39 10.82
C ALA A 134 -10.47 -1.02 11.41
N VAL A 135 -11.64 -0.35 11.28
CA VAL A 135 -12.93 -0.84 11.75
C VAL A 135 -13.87 -1.00 10.56
N LEU A 136 -13.82 -2.18 9.94
CA LEU A 136 -14.60 -2.48 8.74
C LEU A 136 -16.11 -2.44 8.99
N SER A 137 -16.58 -2.94 10.12
CA SER A 137 -18.02 -3.02 10.44
C SER A 137 -18.70 -1.66 10.57
N THR A 138 -17.97 -0.61 10.93
CA THR A 138 -18.51 0.76 10.95
C THR A 138 -18.40 1.42 9.57
N ALA A 139 -17.34 1.15 8.83
CA ALA A 139 -17.18 1.65 7.46
C ALA A 139 -18.25 1.10 6.51
N GLU A 140 -18.57 -0.20 6.61
CA GLU A 140 -19.62 -0.85 5.83
C GLU A 140 -20.97 -0.12 5.93
N LYS A 141 -21.37 0.26 7.14
CA LYS A 141 -22.64 0.97 7.39
C LYS A 141 -22.71 2.35 6.71
N ASN A 142 -21.57 2.91 6.31
CA ASN A 142 -21.43 4.20 5.64
C ASN A 142 -21.14 4.08 4.14
N MET A 143 -21.19 2.86 3.60
CA MET A 143 -21.05 2.57 2.17
C MET A 143 -22.36 2.01 1.62
N LYS A 144 -22.60 2.20 0.34
CA LYS A 144 -23.68 1.52 -0.36
C LYS A 144 -23.29 0.06 -0.57
N ALA A 145 -24.26 -0.86 -0.56
CA ALA A 145 -23.98 -2.30 -0.69
C ALA A 145 -23.15 -2.63 -1.93
N TYR A 146 -23.42 -1.99 -3.08
CA TYR A 146 -22.67 -2.22 -4.31
C TYR A 146 -21.22 -1.71 -4.24
N GLU A 147 -20.95 -0.64 -3.47
CA GLU A 147 -19.59 -0.15 -3.23
C GLU A 147 -18.84 -1.15 -2.35
N TRP A 148 -19.47 -1.61 -1.26
CA TRP A 148 -18.89 -2.62 -0.38
C TRP A 148 -18.58 -3.92 -1.13
N ASP A 149 -19.51 -4.40 -1.93
CA ASP A 149 -19.34 -5.59 -2.76
C ASP A 149 -18.15 -5.48 -3.72
N TYR A 150 -17.99 -4.33 -4.38
CA TYR A 150 -16.84 -4.07 -5.26
C TYR A 150 -15.52 -3.97 -4.47
N TRP A 151 -15.50 -3.16 -3.39
CA TRP A 151 -14.25 -2.86 -2.68
C TRP A 151 -13.75 -4.02 -1.80
N MET A 152 -14.66 -4.84 -1.26
CA MET A 152 -14.33 -5.83 -0.22
C MET A 152 -14.60 -7.27 -0.63
N ASN A 153 -15.60 -7.53 -1.47
CA ASN A 153 -16.12 -8.88 -1.71
C ASN A 153 -15.77 -9.45 -3.09
N ASP A 154 -14.92 -8.79 -3.87
CA ASP A 154 -14.53 -9.20 -5.22
C ASP A 154 -15.72 -9.42 -6.18
N LYS A 155 -16.81 -8.68 -5.97
CA LYS A 155 -17.98 -8.76 -6.83
C LYS A 155 -17.92 -7.72 -7.97
N PRO A 156 -18.49 -8.04 -9.14
CA PRO A 156 -18.64 -7.06 -10.21
C PRO A 156 -19.38 -5.82 -9.75
N ALA A 157 -18.90 -4.65 -10.16
CA ALA A 157 -19.55 -3.37 -9.87
C ALA A 157 -20.97 -3.36 -10.41
N ALA A 158 -21.99 -3.29 -9.55
CA ALA A 158 -23.39 -3.23 -9.98
C ALA A 158 -23.75 -1.89 -10.64
N GLN A 159 -22.95 -0.85 -10.35
CA GLN A 159 -23.02 0.49 -10.93
C GLN A 159 -21.60 1.03 -11.09
N ASP A 160 -21.42 2.16 -11.76
CA ASP A 160 -20.12 2.84 -11.82
C ASP A 160 -19.61 3.14 -10.41
N ILE A 161 -18.35 2.82 -10.16
CA ILE A 161 -17.66 3.10 -8.88
C ILE A 161 -17.03 4.47 -8.99
N LEU A 162 -17.34 5.31 -8.03
CA LEU A 162 -16.87 6.70 -7.99
C LEU A 162 -15.91 6.93 -6.84
N SER A 163 -14.94 7.80 -7.06
CA SER A 163 -14.10 8.36 -6.01
C SER A 163 -14.92 9.25 -5.08
N PRO A 164 -14.41 9.64 -3.90
CA PRO A 164 -15.08 10.63 -3.04
C PRO A 164 -15.37 11.98 -3.73
N THR A 165 -14.61 12.30 -4.77
CA THR A 165 -14.78 13.54 -5.56
C THR A 165 -15.67 13.37 -6.80
N GLY A 166 -16.32 12.20 -6.94
CA GLY A 166 -17.23 11.91 -8.04
C GLY A 166 -16.57 11.47 -9.36
N LYS A 167 -15.25 11.29 -9.40
CA LYS A 167 -14.57 10.75 -10.58
C LYS A 167 -14.81 9.25 -10.69
N LYS A 168 -15.07 8.77 -11.91
CA LYS A 168 -15.23 7.34 -12.16
C LYS A 168 -13.92 6.60 -12.02
N LEU A 169 -13.93 5.52 -11.22
CA LEU A 169 -12.80 4.64 -10.97
C LEU A 169 -12.94 3.27 -11.64
N ALA A 170 -14.17 2.78 -11.76
CA ALA A 170 -14.49 1.55 -12.47
C ALA A 170 -15.87 1.65 -13.07
N SER A 171 -16.10 0.97 -14.20
CA SER A 171 -17.39 0.89 -14.87
C SER A 171 -18.23 -0.24 -14.30
N LYS A 172 -19.55 -0.13 -14.46
CA LYS A 172 -20.47 -1.21 -14.17
C LYS A 172 -19.99 -2.52 -14.83
N GLY A 173 -19.96 -3.61 -14.08
CA GLY A 173 -19.52 -4.93 -14.51
C GLY A 173 -18.04 -5.20 -14.29
N GLU A 174 -17.21 -4.20 -14.03
CA GLU A 174 -15.81 -4.41 -13.71
C GLU A 174 -15.63 -5.02 -12.32
N ILE A 175 -14.64 -5.91 -12.20
CA ILE A 175 -14.21 -6.52 -10.94
C ILE A 175 -12.92 -5.82 -10.49
N ARG A 176 -12.76 -5.63 -9.18
CA ARG A 176 -11.56 -5.05 -8.62
C ARG A 176 -10.37 -5.99 -8.76
N ASP A 177 -9.25 -5.49 -9.24
CA ASP A 177 -8.01 -6.26 -9.31
C ASP A 177 -7.52 -6.71 -7.93
N GLY A 178 -6.84 -7.85 -7.88
CA GLY A 178 -6.17 -8.35 -6.68
C GLY A 178 -7.08 -9.08 -5.67
N GLY A 179 -8.34 -9.38 -6.06
CA GLY A 179 -9.26 -10.17 -5.27
C GLY A 179 -9.94 -9.41 -4.12
N SER A 180 -10.63 -10.15 -3.28
CA SER A 180 -11.35 -9.65 -2.10
C SER A 180 -10.40 -9.04 -1.05
N TYR A 181 -10.97 -8.37 -0.06
CA TYR A 181 -10.22 -7.93 1.12
C TYR A 181 -9.49 -9.09 1.80
N ASN A 182 -10.17 -10.22 1.98
CA ASN A 182 -9.58 -11.38 2.64
C ASN A 182 -8.43 -11.99 1.81
N ASP A 183 -8.57 -12.08 0.50
CA ASP A 183 -7.50 -12.58 -0.39
C ASP A 183 -6.26 -11.68 -0.30
N ARG A 184 -6.45 -10.36 -0.33
CA ARG A 184 -5.36 -9.39 -0.21
C ARG A 184 -4.69 -9.42 1.15
N MET A 185 -5.46 -9.50 2.24
CA MET A 185 -4.91 -9.60 3.60
C MET A 185 -4.21 -10.94 3.81
N GLY A 186 -4.76 -12.04 3.27
CA GLY A 186 -4.14 -13.37 3.30
C GLY A 186 -2.82 -13.45 2.53
N ALA A 187 -2.63 -12.61 1.52
CA ALA A 187 -1.40 -12.53 0.72
C ALA A 187 -0.35 -11.56 1.29
N VAL A 188 -0.57 -10.98 2.48
CA VAL A 188 0.43 -10.10 3.13
C VAL A 188 1.61 -10.93 3.61
N ALA A 189 2.77 -10.73 2.99
CA ALA A 189 4.01 -11.42 3.30
C ALA A 189 4.90 -10.66 4.31
N CYS A 190 4.69 -9.36 4.46
CA CYS A 190 5.47 -8.52 5.36
C CYS A 190 4.68 -7.27 5.77
N TRP A 191 4.70 -6.93 7.05
CA TRP A 191 4.22 -5.64 7.55
C TRP A 191 5.36 -4.64 7.63
N ASN A 192 5.09 -3.42 7.18
CA ASN A 192 6.05 -2.33 7.24
C ASN A 192 6.29 -1.91 8.70
N ALA A 193 7.51 -2.08 9.16
CA ALA A 193 7.96 -1.67 10.49
C ALA A 193 9.33 -0.99 10.40
N THR A 194 9.68 -0.22 11.41
CA THR A 194 11.05 0.29 11.54
C THR A 194 11.92 -0.83 12.07
N MET A 195 12.82 -1.34 11.24
CA MET A 195 13.75 -2.40 11.65
C MET A 195 14.84 -1.88 12.59
N ASP A 196 15.40 -2.76 13.40
CA ASP A 196 16.47 -2.41 14.34
C ASP A 196 17.68 -1.80 13.63
N GLU A 197 18.04 -2.34 12.47
CA GLU A 197 19.13 -1.87 11.63
C GLU A 197 18.72 -0.79 10.60
N ASN A 198 17.66 -0.02 10.89
CA ASN A 198 17.11 0.97 9.95
C ASN A 198 18.16 1.96 9.44
N LYS A 199 19.03 2.50 10.32
CA LYS A 199 20.07 3.45 9.92
C LYS A 199 21.09 2.81 8.95
N TYR A 200 21.40 1.54 9.18
CA TYR A 200 22.28 0.78 8.31
C TYR A 200 21.63 0.55 6.95
N MET A 201 20.39 0.11 6.95
CA MET A 201 19.60 -0.13 5.74
C MET A 201 19.47 1.12 4.88
N VAL A 202 19.13 2.28 5.46
CA VAL A 202 19.01 3.55 4.73
C VAL A 202 20.34 3.94 4.08
N ARG A 203 21.46 3.78 4.79
CA ARG A 203 22.78 4.03 4.21
C ARG A 203 23.05 3.13 3.00
N LYS A 204 22.84 1.83 3.15
CA LYS A 204 23.06 0.84 2.08
C LYS A 204 22.16 1.06 0.88
N TRP A 205 20.91 1.46 1.13
CA TRP A 205 19.99 1.87 0.07
C TRP A 205 20.52 3.08 -0.72
N ASN A 206 20.99 4.11 -0.03
CA ASN A 206 21.56 5.30 -0.69
C ASN A 206 22.84 4.98 -1.47
N GLU A 207 23.70 4.11 -0.94
CA GLU A 207 24.88 3.60 -1.65
C GLU A 207 24.48 2.89 -2.96
N MET A 208 23.45 2.05 -2.92
CA MET A 208 22.91 1.35 -4.09
C MET A 208 22.31 2.33 -5.10
N ILE A 209 21.54 3.34 -4.66
CA ILE A 209 21.00 4.36 -5.57
C ILE A 209 22.11 5.18 -6.24
N ALA A 210 23.20 5.45 -5.55
CA ALA A 210 24.32 6.24 -6.09
C ALA A 210 25.28 5.45 -6.98
N SER A 211 25.25 4.11 -6.96
CA SER A 211 26.22 3.23 -7.67
C SER A 211 26.04 3.15 -9.21
#